data_657f30c7e5b7b4fafd5c2ce034d5c5f1
#
_entry.id   657f30c7e5b7b4fafd5c2ce034d5c5f1
#
_cell.length_a   1.000
_cell.length_b   1.000
_cell.length_c   1.000
_cell.angle_alpha   90.00
_cell.angle_beta   90.00
_cell.angle_gamma   90.00
#
_symmetry.space_group_name_H-M   'P 1'
#
loop_
_entity.id
_entity.type
_entity.pdbx_description
1 polymer ?
#
loop_
_entity_poly.entity_id
_entity_poly.type
_entity_poly.pdbx_seq_one_letter_code
_entity_poly.pdbx_strand_id
1 'polypeptide(L)'
;EKGDYRVIRWTLAEGSNCLMIPNHNHSDPVLRELFETLNFRIALSLGMDRAQINELAYMGLGKPRQASVIEECAWYKPEHGNRWVERDLDEANKLLDDLGLEKGDDGFRLRPDGEPLTWEIQYAPVFGPWKDVIEMTVKQWEEIGLKVSVKELHRDLRGQRNQANEHDFNVLTQDRCFTPLIQPSCVMPGQGG
;
A
#
# COMPACT_ATOMS: atom_id res chain seq x y z
N GLU A 1 -6.75 35.92 -2.97
CA GLU A 1 -5.97 36.39 -4.14
C GLU A 1 -6.94 36.83 -5.23
N LYS A 2 -6.74 38.04 -5.73
CA LYS A 2 -7.58 38.61 -6.76
C LYS A 2 -6.95 38.32 -8.14
N GLY A 3 -7.29 37.17 -8.69
CA GLY A 3 -6.91 36.84 -10.07
C GLY A 3 -8.17 36.58 -10.89
N ASP A 4 -8.16 36.99 -12.14
CA ASP A 4 -9.22 36.77 -13.12
C ASP A 4 -9.13 35.34 -13.70
N TYR A 5 -9.09 34.32 -12.82
CA TYR A 5 -9.04 32.93 -13.23
C TYR A 5 -10.12 32.09 -12.50
N ARG A 6 -10.59 31.04 -13.19
CA ARG A 6 -11.52 30.07 -12.64
C ARG A 6 -10.78 28.73 -12.40
N VAL A 7 -10.81 28.24 -11.17
CA VAL A 7 -10.30 26.91 -10.84
C VAL A 7 -11.38 25.88 -11.20
N ILE A 8 -11.02 24.93 -12.05
CA ILE A 8 -11.87 23.80 -12.42
C ILE A 8 -11.24 22.54 -11.83
N ARG A 9 -12.00 21.80 -11.03
CA ARG A 9 -11.60 20.49 -10.53
C ARG A 9 -12.06 19.43 -11.52
N TRP A 10 -11.14 18.59 -11.95
CA TRP A 10 -11.43 17.46 -12.81
C TRP A 10 -11.22 16.17 -12.01
N THR A 11 -12.15 15.22 -12.13
CA THR A 11 -11.98 13.89 -11.55
C THR A 11 -10.91 13.14 -12.32
N LEU A 12 -9.91 12.65 -11.61
CA LEU A 12 -8.90 11.74 -12.16
C LEU A 12 -9.45 10.31 -12.15
N ALA A 13 -9.05 9.52 -13.14
CA ALA A 13 -9.38 8.10 -13.21
C ALA A 13 -8.51 7.23 -12.27
N GLU A 14 -8.03 7.81 -11.18
CA GLU A 14 -7.16 7.17 -10.18
C GLU A 14 -7.96 6.75 -8.96
N GLY A 15 -7.98 5.46 -8.67
CA GLY A 15 -8.66 4.91 -7.48
C GLY A 15 -7.85 5.01 -6.20
N SER A 16 -6.53 5.21 -6.29
CA SER A 16 -5.64 5.42 -5.16
C SER A 16 -4.41 6.24 -5.57
N ASN A 17 -3.96 7.15 -4.71
CA ASN A 17 -2.77 7.95 -4.99
C ASN A 17 -1.47 7.26 -4.55
N CYS A 18 -1.43 6.67 -3.36
CA CYS A 18 -0.25 5.96 -2.85
C CYS A 18 -0.65 4.53 -2.50
N LEU A 19 -0.51 3.63 -3.47
CA LEU A 19 -0.83 2.21 -3.31
C LEU A 19 0.47 1.43 -3.09
N MET A 20 0.64 0.87 -1.91
CA MET A 20 1.73 -0.03 -1.56
C MET A 20 1.36 -1.46 -1.97
N ILE A 21 2.10 -2.02 -2.90
CA ILE A 21 1.79 -3.30 -3.54
C ILE A 21 2.86 -4.32 -3.17
N PRO A 22 2.51 -5.39 -2.41
CA PRO A 22 3.42 -6.50 -2.15
C PRO A 22 3.72 -7.30 -3.42
N ASN A 23 4.93 -7.82 -3.51
CA ASN A 23 5.36 -8.67 -4.61
C ASN A 23 4.88 -10.11 -4.43
N HIS A 24 3.83 -10.51 -5.12
CA HIS A 24 3.30 -11.87 -5.07
C HIS A 24 4.17 -12.91 -5.82
N ASN A 25 5.17 -12.47 -6.57
CA ASN A 25 6.17 -13.34 -7.22
C ASN A 25 7.54 -13.28 -6.52
N HIS A 26 7.56 -12.89 -5.25
CA HIS A 26 8.80 -12.72 -4.50
C HIS A 26 9.69 -13.96 -4.57
N SER A 27 11.02 -13.77 -4.72
CA SER A 27 11.98 -14.87 -4.85
C SER A 27 12.12 -15.69 -3.56
N ASP A 28 12.03 -15.04 -2.38
CA ASP A 28 11.94 -15.72 -1.08
C ASP A 28 10.53 -16.34 -0.93
N PRO A 29 10.43 -17.67 -0.78
CA PRO A 29 9.14 -18.34 -0.71
C PRO A 29 8.34 -18.00 0.55
N VAL A 30 8.99 -17.70 1.67
CA VAL A 30 8.32 -17.35 2.93
C VAL A 30 7.68 -15.97 2.81
N LEU A 31 8.41 -14.98 2.30
CA LEU A 31 7.85 -13.65 2.07
C LEU A 31 6.75 -13.67 1.00
N ARG A 32 6.92 -14.48 -0.06
CA ARG A 32 5.88 -14.66 -1.09
C ARG A 32 4.59 -15.18 -0.48
N GLU A 33 4.64 -16.25 0.31
CA GLU A 33 3.47 -16.84 0.97
C GLU A 33 2.77 -15.81 1.88
N LEU A 34 3.53 -15.06 2.66
CA LEU A 34 2.99 -13.99 3.51
C LEU A 34 2.31 -12.91 2.67
N PHE A 35 2.96 -12.43 1.62
CA PHE A 35 2.42 -11.36 0.75
C PHE A 35 1.17 -11.82 -0.02
N GLU A 36 1.06 -13.09 -0.38
CA GLU A 36 -0.15 -13.68 -0.97
C GLU A 36 -1.26 -13.91 0.06
N THR A 37 -0.93 -14.02 1.34
CA THR A 37 -1.90 -14.31 2.40
C THR A 37 -2.81 -13.12 2.66
N LEU A 38 -4.12 -13.32 2.54
CA LEU A 38 -5.11 -12.25 2.72
C LEU A 38 -5.06 -11.64 4.12
N ASN A 39 -4.98 -12.47 5.16
CA ASN A 39 -4.97 -12.01 6.55
C ASN A 39 -3.73 -11.15 6.86
N PHE A 40 -2.58 -11.44 6.25
CA PHE A 40 -1.40 -10.57 6.35
C PHE A 40 -1.66 -9.19 5.77
N ARG A 41 -2.23 -9.12 4.56
CA ARG A 41 -2.57 -7.83 3.93
C ARG A 41 -3.67 -7.06 4.67
N ILE A 42 -4.63 -7.77 5.28
CA ILE A 42 -5.64 -7.14 6.15
C ILE A 42 -4.97 -6.53 7.38
N ALA A 43 -4.06 -7.25 8.03
CA ALA A 43 -3.32 -6.73 9.19
C ALA A 43 -2.51 -5.47 8.84
N LEU A 44 -1.81 -5.45 7.70
CA LEU A 44 -1.13 -4.26 7.19
C LEU A 44 -2.10 -3.09 7.02
N SER A 45 -3.30 -3.36 6.51
CA SER A 45 -4.32 -2.35 6.28
C SER A 45 -4.89 -1.77 7.57
N LEU A 46 -5.20 -2.63 8.56
CA LEU A 46 -5.72 -2.24 9.86
C LEU A 46 -4.67 -1.52 10.73
N GLY A 47 -3.37 -1.79 10.50
CA GLY A 47 -2.27 -1.11 11.14
C GLY A 47 -2.09 0.35 10.70
N MET A 48 -2.73 0.78 9.62
CA MET A 48 -2.59 2.14 9.07
C MET A 48 -3.63 3.10 9.64
N ASP A 49 -3.18 4.24 10.13
CA ASP A 49 -4.03 5.39 10.44
C ASP A 49 -4.21 6.29 9.22
N ARG A 50 -5.18 5.94 8.39
CA ARG A 50 -5.47 6.70 7.16
C ARG A 50 -6.04 8.09 7.44
N ALA A 51 -6.67 8.30 8.59
CA ALA A 51 -7.18 9.62 8.97
C ALA A 51 -6.01 10.56 9.27
N GLN A 52 -5.03 10.11 10.05
CA GLN A 52 -3.81 10.87 10.33
C GLN A 52 -3.00 11.14 9.05
N ILE A 53 -2.83 10.12 8.20
CA ILE A 53 -2.14 10.28 6.91
C ILE A 53 -2.87 11.32 6.04
N ASN A 54 -4.19 11.25 5.95
CA ASN A 54 -4.98 12.22 5.18
C ASN A 54 -4.80 13.64 5.69
N GLU A 55 -4.83 13.83 7.01
CA GLU A 55 -4.67 15.16 7.62
C GLU A 55 -3.27 15.72 7.36
N LEU A 56 -2.22 14.94 7.61
CA LEU A 56 -0.84 15.43 7.58
C LEU A 56 -0.26 15.51 6.17
N ALA A 57 -0.54 14.54 5.30
CA ALA A 57 0.04 14.48 3.96
C ALA A 57 -0.86 15.09 2.88
N TYR A 58 -2.17 15.03 3.06
CA TYR A 58 -3.15 15.50 2.07
C TYR A 58 -4.01 16.67 2.55
N MET A 59 -3.70 17.26 3.71
CA MET A 59 -4.43 18.43 4.27
C MET A 59 -5.95 18.16 4.43
N GLY A 60 -6.33 16.93 4.75
CA GLY A 60 -7.73 16.52 4.88
C GLY A 60 -8.49 16.44 3.55
N LEU A 61 -7.83 16.62 2.40
CA LEU A 61 -8.49 16.67 1.09
C LEU A 61 -8.72 15.31 0.45
N GLY A 62 -8.09 14.27 0.98
CA GLY A 62 -8.23 12.89 0.51
C GLY A 62 -9.48 12.21 1.08
N LYS A 63 -9.82 11.06 0.54
CA LYS A 63 -10.84 10.16 1.07
C LYS A 63 -10.16 8.85 1.46
N PRO A 64 -10.04 8.53 2.77
CA PRO A 64 -9.50 7.26 3.22
C PRO A 64 -10.28 6.09 2.63
N ARG A 65 -9.58 5.19 1.90
CA ARG A 65 -10.22 4.04 1.26
C ARG A 65 -9.20 2.98 0.87
N GLN A 66 -9.69 1.80 0.52
CA GLN A 66 -8.89 0.79 -0.19
C GLN A 66 -8.73 1.17 -1.66
N ALA A 67 -7.73 0.60 -2.30
CA ALA A 67 -7.60 0.62 -3.75
C ALA A 67 -8.84 -0.02 -4.38
N SER A 68 -9.59 0.78 -5.13
CA SER A 68 -10.84 0.40 -5.76
C SER A 68 -11.09 1.33 -6.93
N VAL A 69 -12.02 0.96 -7.82
CA VAL A 69 -12.50 1.88 -8.86
C VAL A 69 -13.16 3.13 -8.24
N ILE A 70 -13.13 4.22 -8.94
CA ILE A 70 -13.75 5.49 -8.48
C ILE A 70 -15.28 5.40 -8.47
N GLU A 71 -15.92 6.30 -7.74
CA GLU A 71 -17.38 6.29 -7.53
C GLU A 71 -18.19 6.46 -8.83
N GLU A 72 -17.62 7.16 -9.79
CA GLU A 72 -18.22 7.37 -11.11
C GLU A 72 -18.15 6.16 -12.05
N CYS A 73 -17.44 5.11 -11.65
CA CYS A 73 -17.32 3.89 -12.43
C CYS A 73 -18.57 3.02 -12.31
N ALA A 74 -19.08 2.47 -13.43
CA ALA A 74 -20.25 1.60 -13.46
C ALA A 74 -20.13 0.32 -12.59
N TRP A 75 -18.91 -0.10 -12.28
CA TRP A 75 -18.63 -1.25 -11.41
C TRP A 75 -18.26 -0.87 -9.97
N TYR A 76 -18.45 0.40 -9.61
CA TYR A 76 -18.19 0.84 -8.25
C TYR A 76 -19.11 0.15 -7.24
N LYS A 77 -18.51 -0.34 -6.18
CA LYS A 77 -19.19 -0.90 -5.02
C LYS A 77 -18.57 -0.33 -3.75
N PRO A 78 -19.36 0.38 -2.92
CA PRO A 78 -18.84 1.00 -1.70
C PRO A 78 -18.06 0.03 -0.79
N GLU A 79 -18.53 -1.21 -0.68
CA GLU A 79 -17.91 -2.24 0.15
C GLU A 79 -16.47 -2.57 -0.28
N HIS A 80 -16.10 -2.40 -1.55
CA HIS A 80 -14.73 -2.64 -2.01
C HIS A 80 -13.77 -1.53 -1.56
N GLY A 81 -14.26 -0.31 -1.45
CA GLY A 81 -13.46 0.83 -1.02
C GLY A 81 -13.37 0.98 0.51
N ASN A 82 -14.35 0.46 1.24
CA ASN A 82 -14.52 0.76 2.67
C ASN A 82 -14.13 -0.39 3.61
N ARG A 83 -13.76 -1.57 3.11
CA ARG A 83 -13.31 -2.68 3.97
C ARG A 83 -11.94 -2.40 4.55
N TRP A 84 -11.76 -2.71 5.84
CA TRP A 84 -10.47 -2.65 6.54
C TRP A 84 -9.74 -1.31 6.40
N VAL A 85 -10.48 -0.22 6.28
CA VAL A 85 -9.91 1.15 6.19
C VAL A 85 -9.71 1.78 7.55
N GLU A 86 -10.43 1.32 8.55
CA GLU A 86 -10.33 1.76 9.94
C GLU A 86 -9.07 1.20 10.58
N ARG A 87 -8.49 1.97 11.51
CA ARG A 87 -7.35 1.52 12.29
C ARG A 87 -7.82 0.60 13.41
N ASP A 88 -7.30 -0.61 13.44
CA ASP A 88 -7.57 -1.60 14.49
C ASP A 88 -6.30 -2.40 14.78
N LEU A 89 -5.55 -1.97 15.81
CA LEU A 89 -4.27 -2.60 16.16
C LEU A 89 -4.46 -3.95 16.85
N ASP A 90 -5.57 -4.15 17.56
CA ASP A 90 -5.85 -5.40 18.27
C ASP A 90 -6.15 -6.51 17.26
N GLU A 91 -7.03 -6.25 16.29
CA GLU A 91 -7.31 -7.23 15.24
C GLU A 91 -6.09 -7.41 14.31
N ALA A 92 -5.33 -6.36 14.01
CA ALA A 92 -4.09 -6.48 13.24
C ALA A 92 -3.07 -7.39 13.93
N ASN A 93 -2.82 -7.20 15.23
CA ASN A 93 -1.92 -8.05 16.00
C ASN A 93 -2.42 -9.50 16.04
N LYS A 94 -3.70 -9.72 16.30
CA LYS A 94 -4.31 -11.05 16.33
C LYS A 94 -4.14 -11.77 14.98
N LEU A 95 -4.40 -11.11 13.85
CA LEU A 95 -4.21 -11.70 12.53
C LEU A 95 -2.75 -12.10 12.27
N LEU A 96 -1.79 -11.29 12.74
CA LEU A 96 -0.37 -11.60 12.61
C LEU A 96 0.04 -12.76 13.54
N ASP A 97 -0.52 -12.82 14.77
CA ASP A 97 -0.30 -13.92 15.71
C ASP A 97 -0.87 -15.25 15.17
N ASP A 98 -2.06 -15.21 14.57
CA ASP A 98 -2.72 -16.37 13.95
C ASP A 98 -1.91 -16.93 12.75
N LEU A 99 -1.05 -16.09 12.14
CA LEU A 99 -0.10 -16.50 11.10
C LEU A 99 1.23 -17.04 11.64
N GLY A 100 1.38 -17.14 12.96
CA GLY A 100 2.61 -17.61 13.60
C GLY A 100 3.76 -16.61 13.57
N LEU A 101 3.48 -15.34 13.37
CA LEU A 101 4.47 -14.26 13.35
C LEU A 101 4.71 -13.75 14.78
N GLU A 102 5.42 -14.52 15.58
CA GLU A 102 5.72 -14.19 16.98
C GLU A 102 6.64 -12.97 17.08
N LYS A 103 6.52 -12.21 18.18
CA LYS A 103 7.43 -11.09 18.46
C LYS A 103 8.71 -11.59 19.13
N GLY A 104 9.85 -11.19 18.58
CA GLY A 104 11.16 -11.41 19.18
C GLY A 104 11.43 -10.50 20.37
N ASP A 105 12.61 -10.65 20.98
CA ASP A 105 13.05 -9.88 22.16
C ASP A 105 13.14 -8.36 21.90
N ASP A 106 13.33 -7.97 20.64
CA ASP A 106 13.37 -6.57 20.21
C ASP A 106 11.97 -5.96 19.92
N GLY A 107 10.90 -6.76 20.10
CA GLY A 107 9.52 -6.37 19.88
C GLY A 107 9.08 -6.43 18.41
N PHE A 108 9.97 -6.75 17.49
CA PHE A 108 9.62 -6.98 16.09
C PHE A 108 9.28 -8.44 15.83
N ARG A 109 8.46 -8.67 14.82
CA ARG A 109 7.98 -10.00 14.48
C ARG A 109 9.04 -10.81 13.72
N LEU A 110 9.01 -12.11 13.98
CA LEU A 110 9.80 -13.11 13.29
C LEU A 110 8.93 -13.77 12.21
N ARG A 111 9.60 -14.31 11.21
CA ARG A 111 9.00 -15.16 10.18
C ARG A 111 8.67 -16.54 10.78
N PRO A 112 7.82 -17.37 10.16
CA PRO A 112 7.55 -18.73 10.63
C PRO A 112 8.79 -19.64 10.69
N ASP A 113 9.86 -19.31 9.94
CA ASP A 113 11.15 -20.01 9.96
C ASP A 113 12.12 -19.48 11.04
N GLY A 114 11.69 -18.50 11.86
CA GLY A 114 12.45 -17.93 12.96
C GLY A 114 13.37 -16.77 12.59
N GLU A 115 13.52 -16.46 11.31
CA GLU A 115 14.30 -15.31 10.85
C GLU A 115 13.53 -13.98 11.07
N PRO A 116 14.23 -12.84 11.17
CA PRO A 116 13.58 -11.54 11.28
C PRO A 116 12.62 -11.26 10.11
N LEU A 117 11.39 -10.86 10.39
CA LEU A 117 10.44 -10.43 9.37
C LEU A 117 10.74 -8.99 8.95
N THR A 118 11.44 -8.85 7.83
CA THR A 118 11.82 -7.54 7.28
C THR A 118 11.59 -7.50 5.78
N TRP A 119 11.23 -6.32 5.25
CA TRP A 119 11.16 -6.06 3.80
C TRP A 119 11.41 -4.60 3.49
N GLU A 120 11.55 -4.27 2.21
CA GLU A 120 11.83 -2.93 1.69
C GLU A 120 10.66 -2.41 0.84
N ILE A 121 10.21 -1.19 1.08
CA ILE A 121 9.30 -0.48 0.19
C ILE A 121 10.12 0.38 -0.77
N GLN A 122 10.06 0.08 -2.07
CA GLN A 122 10.73 0.85 -3.11
C GLN A 122 9.74 1.80 -3.78
N TYR A 123 10.10 3.08 -3.86
CA TYR A 123 9.26 4.08 -4.50
C TYR A 123 10.08 5.09 -5.31
N ALA A 124 9.41 5.77 -6.23
CA ALA A 124 9.95 6.96 -6.90
C ALA A 124 9.05 8.15 -6.58
N PRO A 125 9.58 9.33 -6.20
CA PRO A 125 8.80 10.49 -5.77
C PRO A 125 8.19 11.21 -6.99
N VAL A 126 7.25 10.58 -7.68
CA VAL A 126 6.68 11.08 -8.95
C VAL A 126 5.33 11.76 -8.74
N PHE A 127 4.50 11.28 -7.80
CA PHE A 127 3.13 11.75 -7.62
C PHE A 127 2.78 12.01 -6.16
N GLY A 128 2.74 13.28 -5.78
CA GLY A 128 2.30 13.69 -4.44
C GLY A 128 3.28 13.38 -3.30
N PRO A 129 2.80 13.38 -2.04
CA PRO A 129 3.62 13.29 -0.84
C PRO A 129 3.93 11.82 -0.46
N TRP A 130 4.33 10.99 -1.41
CA TRP A 130 4.53 9.55 -1.18
C TRP A 130 5.56 9.25 -0.09
N LYS A 131 6.63 10.04 -0.02
CA LYS A 131 7.63 9.88 1.03
C LYS A 131 6.99 9.95 2.42
N ASP A 132 6.26 11.03 2.68
CA ASP A 132 5.65 11.27 3.98
C ASP A 132 4.60 10.20 4.32
N VAL A 133 3.79 9.79 3.33
CA VAL A 133 2.80 8.72 3.49
C VAL A 133 3.46 7.39 3.84
N ILE A 134 4.54 7.01 3.15
CA ILE A 134 5.24 5.75 3.38
C ILE A 134 5.94 5.77 4.74
N GLU A 135 6.64 6.84 5.08
CA GLU A 135 7.34 6.98 6.37
C GLU A 135 6.36 6.93 7.55
N MET A 136 5.19 7.60 7.45
CA MET A 136 4.14 7.49 8.46
C MET A 136 3.60 6.06 8.57
N THR A 137 3.34 5.42 7.44
CA THR A 137 2.84 4.04 7.40
C THR A 137 3.83 3.07 8.05
N VAL A 138 5.12 3.19 7.74
CA VAL A 138 6.16 2.35 8.34
C VAL A 138 6.19 2.50 9.86
N LYS A 139 6.13 3.73 10.38
CA LYS A 139 6.05 3.98 11.83
C LYS A 139 4.81 3.38 12.47
N GLN A 140 3.66 3.44 11.79
CA GLN A 140 2.43 2.83 12.28
C GLN A 140 2.52 1.30 12.28
N TRP A 141 3.21 0.71 11.31
CA TRP A 141 3.45 -0.74 11.26
C TRP A 141 4.45 -1.22 12.33
N GLU A 142 5.38 -0.36 12.78
CA GLU A 142 6.23 -0.66 13.94
C GLU A 142 5.41 -0.92 15.20
N GLU A 143 4.24 -0.28 15.37
CA GLU A 143 3.35 -0.48 16.52
C GLU A 143 2.75 -1.90 16.58
N ILE A 144 2.64 -2.57 15.44
CA ILE A 144 2.23 -3.98 15.35
C ILE A 144 3.41 -4.94 15.20
N GLY A 145 4.64 -4.45 15.40
CA GLY A 145 5.87 -5.24 15.42
C GLY A 145 6.46 -5.53 14.03
N LEU A 146 6.14 -4.75 13.01
CA LEU A 146 6.70 -4.95 11.67
C LEU A 146 7.87 -4.02 11.41
N LYS A 147 8.97 -4.57 10.89
CA LYS A 147 10.21 -3.85 10.60
C LYS A 147 10.38 -3.67 9.10
N VAL A 148 10.11 -2.47 8.62
CA VAL A 148 10.09 -2.14 7.19
C VAL A 148 11.10 -1.05 6.88
N SER A 149 11.90 -1.24 5.84
CA SER A 149 12.79 -0.21 5.33
C SER A 149 12.18 0.50 4.12
N VAL A 150 12.63 1.73 3.87
CA VAL A 150 12.12 2.55 2.77
C VAL A 150 13.27 2.97 1.87
N LYS A 151 13.10 2.80 0.57
CA LYS A 151 14.12 3.14 -0.41
C LYS A 151 13.55 3.99 -1.55
N GLU A 152 14.03 5.22 -1.61
CA GLU A 152 13.77 6.10 -2.74
C GLU A 152 14.69 5.73 -3.91
N LEU A 153 14.11 5.57 -5.09
CA LEU A 153 14.80 5.23 -6.31
C LEU A 153 14.45 6.20 -7.44
N HIS A 154 15.37 6.37 -8.38
CA HIS A 154 15.01 6.99 -9.65
C HIS A 154 13.98 6.13 -10.39
N ARG A 155 13.02 6.76 -11.08
CA ARG A 155 11.91 6.08 -11.75
C ARG A 155 12.36 4.93 -12.66
N ASP A 156 13.41 5.14 -13.44
CA ASP A 156 13.88 4.15 -14.40
C ASP A 156 14.52 2.95 -13.69
N LEU A 157 15.31 3.20 -12.64
CA LEU A 157 15.91 2.14 -11.83
C LEU A 157 14.84 1.30 -11.13
N ARG A 158 13.82 1.96 -10.55
CA ARG A 158 12.68 1.25 -9.96
C ARG A 158 11.97 0.37 -11.02
N GLY A 159 11.77 0.90 -12.24
CA GLY A 159 11.20 0.14 -13.35
C GLY A 159 12.03 -1.11 -13.72
N GLN A 160 13.35 -0.94 -13.82
CA GLN A 160 14.25 -2.06 -14.10
C GLN A 160 14.22 -3.13 -13.00
N ARG A 161 14.26 -2.71 -11.72
CA ARG A 161 14.19 -3.64 -10.58
C ARG A 161 12.86 -4.39 -10.53
N ASN A 162 11.74 -3.72 -10.82
CA ASN A 162 10.44 -4.38 -10.90
C ASN A 162 10.42 -5.45 -12.01
N GLN A 163 10.95 -5.13 -13.20
CA GLN A 163 11.04 -6.09 -14.30
C GLN A 163 11.97 -7.27 -13.99
N ALA A 164 13.02 -7.02 -13.22
CA ALA A 164 13.95 -8.04 -12.75
C ALA A 164 13.43 -8.84 -11.53
N ASN A 165 12.24 -8.53 -11.03
CA ASN A 165 11.68 -9.11 -9.78
C ASN A 165 12.56 -8.87 -8.54
N GLU A 166 13.22 -7.71 -8.47
CA GLU A 166 14.14 -7.31 -7.41
C GLU A 166 13.49 -6.28 -6.47
N HIS A 167 12.28 -6.54 -6.01
CA HIS A 167 11.57 -5.69 -5.07
C HIS A 167 10.69 -6.53 -4.14
N ASP A 168 10.48 -6.04 -2.91
CA ASP A 168 9.55 -6.65 -1.96
C ASP A 168 8.19 -5.96 -2.06
N PHE A 169 8.17 -4.63 -1.94
CA PHE A 169 6.99 -3.79 -2.15
C PHE A 169 7.30 -2.69 -3.18
N ASN A 170 6.33 -2.42 -4.02
CA ASN A 170 6.35 -1.30 -4.96
C ASN A 170 5.28 -0.28 -4.60
N VAL A 171 5.46 0.98 -5.02
CA VAL A 171 4.46 2.04 -4.82
C VAL A 171 4.03 2.62 -6.15
N LEU A 172 2.73 2.63 -6.37
CA LEU A 172 2.10 3.15 -7.59
C LEU A 172 0.84 3.96 -7.27
N THR A 173 0.31 4.67 -8.27
CA THR A 173 -1.08 5.08 -8.30
C THR A 173 -1.93 3.96 -8.90
N GLN A 174 -3.19 3.86 -8.51
CA GLN A 174 -4.13 2.99 -9.22
C GLN A 174 -4.76 3.76 -10.37
N ASP A 175 -4.08 3.81 -11.49
CA ASP A 175 -4.51 4.50 -12.72
C ASP A 175 -5.67 3.80 -13.43
N ARG A 176 -6.42 4.58 -14.22
CA ARG A 176 -7.36 4.10 -15.25
C ARG A 176 -8.46 3.19 -14.73
N CYS A 177 -8.93 3.46 -13.53
CA CYS A 177 -9.99 2.67 -12.87
C CYS A 177 -11.34 2.70 -13.60
N PHE A 178 -11.55 3.59 -14.57
CA PHE A 178 -12.78 3.63 -15.37
C PHE A 178 -12.96 2.44 -16.31
N THR A 179 -11.86 1.92 -16.80
CA THR A 179 -11.86 0.89 -17.83
C THR A 179 -10.86 -0.21 -17.49
N PRO A 180 -11.18 -1.09 -16.51
CA PRO A 180 -10.30 -2.20 -16.13
C PRO A 180 -9.93 -3.10 -17.31
N LEU A 181 -10.75 -3.13 -18.37
CA LEU A 181 -10.47 -3.89 -19.58
C LEU A 181 -9.40 -3.26 -20.50
N ILE A 182 -9.17 -1.95 -20.39
CA ILE A 182 -8.12 -1.27 -21.18
C ILE A 182 -6.74 -1.45 -20.55
N GLN A 183 -6.70 -1.49 -19.22
CA GLN A 183 -5.47 -1.73 -18.47
C GLN A 183 -5.71 -2.71 -17.32
N PRO A 184 -5.84 -4.00 -17.64
CA PRO A 184 -6.15 -5.03 -16.64
C PRO A 184 -5.08 -5.16 -15.55
N SER A 185 -3.84 -4.75 -15.81
CA SER A 185 -2.75 -4.73 -14.82
C SER A 185 -3.04 -3.91 -13.56
N CYS A 186 -3.99 -2.96 -13.61
CA CYS A 186 -4.40 -2.19 -12.44
C CYS A 186 -5.33 -2.95 -11.48
N VAL A 187 -5.94 -4.06 -11.96
CA VAL A 187 -6.98 -4.80 -11.22
C VAL A 187 -6.79 -6.31 -11.24
N MET A 188 -5.91 -6.81 -12.07
CA MET A 188 -5.60 -8.24 -12.18
C MET A 188 -4.16 -8.52 -11.74
N PRO A 189 -3.91 -9.48 -10.85
CA PRO A 189 -2.57 -9.95 -10.57
C PRO A 189 -1.98 -10.64 -11.81
N GLY A 190 -0.69 -10.48 -12.04
CA GLY A 190 0.04 -11.20 -13.07
C GLY A 190 0.35 -10.46 -14.37
N GLN A 191 0.06 -9.17 -14.45
CA GLN A 191 0.57 -8.33 -15.55
C GLN A 191 1.50 -7.26 -14.99
N GLY A 192 2.79 -7.47 -15.12
CA GLY A 192 3.80 -6.46 -14.76
C GLY A 192 4.94 -6.98 -13.89
N GLY A 193 5.10 -8.28 -13.84
CA GLY A 193 6.32 -8.94 -13.39
C GLY A 193 7.27 -9.10 -14.55
#